data_2222731c52bcde8f896a7335af55111f
#
_entry.id   2222731c52bcde8f896a7335af55111f
#
_cell.length_a   1.000
_cell.length_b   1.000
_cell.length_c   1.000
_cell.angle_alpha   90.00
_cell.angle_beta   90.00
_cell.angle_gamma   90.00
#
_symmetry.space_group_name_H-M   'P 1'
#
loop_
_entity.id
_entity.type
_entity.pdbx_description
1 polymer ?
#
loop_
_entity_poly.entity_id
_entity_poly.type
_entity_poly.pdbx_seq_one_letter_code
_entity_poly.pdbx_strand_id
1 'polypeptide(L)'
;ERLRAIAMDGMYACNAGAVAGYFRGDTVTIRHFLSTQDWNRNDLDRLLDQARGFRESKAGMQLEGKAIALLFFNPSMRTRTSFELGACQLAGKAIVLAPGKDAWPIEFDVGTVMDGETEEHIAEVARVLSRYVDLIGVRAFPKFQDWSVDREDRVIQAFAKYSSVPVINMETITHPCQELAHIMALQQHLGTDLAHRKYVLTWTYHPKPLNTAVANSALQIATRYGMDVTLLCPTDEYLLDPRYLAFARQNVAENGGSLTISHDIESAYRGADVVYAKSWGALPYFGRWDQEKPIRDAHRHFIVDEAKMALTNNGLFSHCLPLRRNVKASDAVMDSPACIAIDEAENRLHVQKALMAELAA
;
A
#
# COMPACT_ATOMS: atom_id res chain seq x y z
N GLU A 1 -48.30 -14.67 -6.36
CA GLU A 1 -48.59 -13.48 -7.23
C GLU A 1 -47.60 -12.38 -6.97
N ARG A 2 -46.78 -12.08 -7.99
CA ARG A 2 -45.94 -10.88 -8.22
C ARG A 2 -44.89 -10.49 -7.15
N LEU A 3 -43.76 -11.19 -7.20
CA LEU A 3 -42.46 -10.67 -6.81
C LEU A 3 -42.05 -9.53 -7.76
N ARG A 4 -41.98 -8.31 -7.25
CA ARG A 4 -41.29 -7.19 -7.93
C ARG A 4 -39.86 -7.20 -7.45
N ALA A 5 -38.94 -7.50 -8.37
CA ALA A 5 -37.52 -7.27 -8.22
C ALA A 5 -37.29 -5.75 -8.12
N ILE A 6 -36.63 -5.33 -7.04
CA ILE A 6 -36.04 -3.99 -6.94
C ILE A 6 -34.60 -4.16 -7.41
N ALA A 7 -34.35 -3.76 -8.65
CA ALA A 7 -33.01 -3.53 -9.15
C ALA A 7 -32.46 -2.29 -8.42
N MET A 8 -31.46 -2.44 -7.60
CA MET A 8 -30.66 -1.34 -7.08
C MET A 8 -29.49 -1.13 -8.05
N ASP A 9 -29.74 -0.32 -9.07
CA ASP A 9 -28.66 0.34 -9.85
C ASP A 9 -27.96 1.35 -8.94
N GLY A 10 -26.92 0.89 -8.27
CA GLY A 10 -25.94 1.74 -7.60
C GLY A 10 -24.73 1.89 -8.49
N MET A 11 -24.77 2.79 -9.46
CA MET A 11 -23.59 3.26 -10.19
C MET A 11 -22.62 3.91 -9.20
N TYR A 12 -21.62 3.14 -8.75
CA TYR A 12 -20.43 3.70 -8.15
C TYR A 12 -19.52 4.19 -9.28
N ALA A 13 -19.77 5.39 -9.76
CA ALA A 13 -18.76 6.13 -10.50
C ALA A 13 -17.65 6.47 -9.52
N CYS A 14 -16.48 5.82 -9.66
CA CYS A 14 -15.23 6.31 -9.09
C CYS A 14 -14.95 7.67 -9.77
N ASN A 15 -15.39 8.75 -9.14
CA ASN A 15 -14.90 10.07 -9.48
C ASN A 15 -13.42 10.10 -9.04
N ALA A 16 -12.52 10.08 -10.01
CA ALA A 16 -11.18 10.61 -9.82
C ALA A 16 -11.38 12.05 -9.32
N GLY A 17 -11.26 12.23 -8.01
CA GLY A 17 -11.58 13.49 -7.35
C GLY A 17 -10.57 14.57 -7.70
N ALA A 18 -10.80 15.27 -8.80
CA ALA A 18 -10.21 16.58 -9.04
C ALA A 18 -10.83 17.56 -8.04
N VAL A 19 -10.14 17.85 -6.95
CA VAL A 19 -10.56 18.89 -6.00
C VAL A 19 -10.14 20.23 -6.58
N ALA A 20 -11.11 21.00 -7.09
CA ALA A 20 -10.90 22.37 -7.52
C ALA A 20 -10.47 23.24 -6.33
N GLY A 21 -9.22 23.67 -6.32
CA GLY A 21 -8.72 24.66 -5.37
C GLY A 21 -9.33 26.03 -5.70
N TYR A 22 -9.96 26.69 -4.73
CA TYR A 22 -10.46 28.05 -4.87
C TYR A 22 -9.28 29.03 -4.89
N PHE A 23 -8.68 29.28 -6.04
CA PHE A 23 -7.87 30.47 -6.33
C PHE A 23 -8.10 30.94 -7.78
N ARG A 24 -8.09 32.26 -7.97
CA ARG A 24 -8.31 32.95 -9.27
C ARG A 24 -7.32 32.44 -10.32
N GLY A 25 -7.84 31.95 -11.44
CA GLY A 25 -7.09 31.65 -12.66
C GLY A 25 -6.74 30.16 -12.74
N ASP A 26 -7.17 29.51 -13.79
CA ASP A 26 -6.94 28.13 -14.24
C ASP A 26 -6.91 27.05 -13.13
N THR A 27 -7.90 26.18 -13.10
CA THR A 27 -7.95 25.03 -12.21
C THR A 27 -6.83 24.04 -12.56
N VAL A 28 -5.66 24.19 -11.95
CA VAL A 28 -4.61 23.18 -12.02
C VAL A 28 -5.11 21.97 -11.23
N THR A 29 -5.41 20.90 -11.93
CA THR A 29 -5.77 19.63 -11.29
C THR A 29 -4.51 19.04 -10.68
N ILE A 30 -4.43 19.03 -9.32
CA ILE A 30 -3.30 18.46 -8.61
C ILE A 30 -3.40 16.93 -8.71
N ARG A 31 -2.33 16.28 -9.16
CA ARG A 31 -2.23 14.84 -9.22
C ARG A 31 -1.62 14.31 -7.92
N HIS A 32 -2.39 13.56 -7.15
CA HIS A 32 -1.93 12.88 -5.95
C HIS A 32 -1.50 11.43 -6.26
N PHE A 33 -0.74 10.81 -5.36
CA PHE A 33 -0.45 9.38 -5.39
C PHE A 33 -1.00 8.71 -4.13
N LEU A 34 -2.30 8.45 -4.12
CA LEU A 34 -3.00 7.85 -2.97
C LEU A 34 -3.12 6.34 -3.11
N SER A 35 -3.31 5.85 -4.34
CA SER A 35 -3.39 4.44 -4.70
C SER A 35 -2.82 4.23 -6.11
N THR A 36 -2.25 3.06 -6.38
CA THR A 36 -1.87 2.67 -7.75
C THR A 36 -3.10 2.48 -8.64
N GLN A 37 -4.27 2.26 -8.04
CA GLN A 37 -5.54 2.13 -8.79
C GLN A 37 -5.95 3.45 -9.48
N ASP A 38 -5.50 4.60 -8.96
CA ASP A 38 -5.80 5.92 -9.52
C ASP A 38 -4.90 6.29 -10.72
N TRP A 39 -3.89 5.47 -10.99
CA TRP A 39 -2.91 5.68 -12.06
C TRP A 39 -3.07 4.62 -13.15
N ASN A 40 -2.96 5.02 -14.43
CA ASN A 40 -2.98 4.04 -15.52
C ASN A 40 -1.69 3.22 -15.56
N ARG A 41 -1.73 2.06 -16.22
CA ARG A 41 -0.61 1.13 -16.31
C ARG A 41 0.65 1.77 -16.93
N ASN A 42 0.49 2.57 -17.99
CA ASN A 42 1.62 3.21 -18.67
C ASN A 42 2.35 4.21 -17.76
N ASP A 43 1.61 4.94 -16.91
CA ASP A 43 2.21 5.86 -15.93
C ASP A 43 2.99 5.09 -14.86
N LEU A 44 2.47 3.95 -14.39
CA LEU A 44 3.18 3.10 -13.44
C LEU A 44 4.43 2.49 -14.05
N ASP A 45 4.37 2.03 -15.31
CA ASP A 45 5.53 1.48 -16.03
C ASP A 45 6.60 2.57 -16.22
N ARG A 46 6.21 3.81 -16.57
CA ARG A 46 7.12 4.96 -16.68
C ARG A 46 7.81 5.27 -15.34
N LEU A 47 7.07 5.21 -14.22
CA LEU A 47 7.66 5.37 -12.88
C LEU A 47 8.68 4.27 -12.57
N LEU A 48 8.39 3.02 -12.95
CA LEU A 48 9.31 1.91 -12.77
C LEU A 48 10.57 2.04 -13.64
N ASP A 49 10.43 2.52 -14.88
CA ASP A 49 11.58 2.80 -15.75
C ASP A 49 12.48 3.88 -15.15
N GLN A 50 11.88 4.96 -14.66
CA GLN A 50 12.60 6.03 -13.98
C GLN A 50 13.27 5.54 -12.68
N ALA A 51 12.59 4.66 -11.92
CA ALA A 51 13.14 4.07 -10.71
C ALA A 51 14.36 3.18 -11.02
N ARG A 52 14.34 2.43 -12.13
CA ARG A 52 15.51 1.65 -12.62
C ARG A 52 16.69 2.58 -12.90
N GLY A 53 16.45 3.71 -13.57
CA GLY A 53 17.49 4.72 -13.78
C GLY A 53 18.08 5.28 -12.47
N PHE A 54 17.23 5.51 -11.45
CA PHE A 54 17.70 5.93 -10.12
C PHE A 54 18.41 4.83 -9.32
N ARG A 55 18.24 3.58 -9.67
CA ARG A 55 19.03 2.49 -9.08
C ARG A 55 20.46 2.48 -9.63
N GLU A 56 20.63 2.77 -10.91
CA GLU A 56 21.94 2.84 -11.58
C GLU A 56 22.67 4.14 -11.23
N SER A 57 21.96 5.28 -11.24
CA SER A 57 22.49 6.60 -10.88
C SER A 57 21.85 7.09 -9.58
N LYS A 58 22.60 7.02 -8.47
CA LYS A 58 22.08 7.32 -7.12
C LYS A 58 21.72 8.78 -6.91
N ALA A 59 22.36 9.72 -7.59
CA ALA A 59 22.19 11.16 -7.41
C ALA A 59 21.49 11.81 -8.60
N GLY A 60 20.76 12.90 -8.34
CA GLY A 60 20.09 13.74 -9.33
C GLY A 60 19.74 15.10 -8.77
N MET A 61 19.19 15.99 -9.61
CA MET A 61 18.84 17.36 -9.27
C MET A 61 17.32 17.62 -9.38
N GLN A 62 16.51 16.58 -9.46
CA GLN A 62 15.06 16.71 -9.75
C GLN A 62 14.29 17.44 -8.65
N LEU A 63 14.83 17.49 -7.44
CA LEU A 63 14.24 18.20 -6.30
C LEU A 63 15.12 19.39 -5.84
N GLU A 64 16.00 19.90 -6.70
CA GLU A 64 16.80 21.09 -6.34
C GLU A 64 15.88 22.27 -5.99
N GLY A 65 16.11 22.85 -4.81
CA GLY A 65 15.29 23.95 -4.27
C GLY A 65 13.91 23.54 -3.76
N LYS A 66 13.55 22.26 -3.83
CA LYS A 66 12.24 21.73 -3.41
C LYS A 66 12.30 21.02 -2.05
N ALA A 67 11.16 20.98 -1.37
CA ALA A 67 11.01 20.30 -0.09
C ALA A 67 9.79 19.36 -0.06
N ILE A 68 9.89 18.32 0.76
CA ILE A 68 8.77 17.42 1.06
C ILE A 68 8.53 17.37 2.58
N ALA A 69 7.28 17.55 3.02
CA ALA A 69 6.86 17.26 4.39
C ALA A 69 6.44 15.79 4.50
N LEU A 70 7.01 15.06 5.45
CA LEU A 70 6.75 13.65 5.72
C LEU A 70 6.04 13.51 7.08
N LEU A 71 4.74 13.27 7.08
CA LEU A 71 3.93 13.14 8.30
C LEU A 71 3.82 11.67 8.72
N PHE A 72 4.30 11.36 9.92
CA PHE A 72 4.30 10.02 10.50
C PHE A 72 3.40 9.94 11.72
N PHE A 73 2.14 9.55 11.54
CA PHE A 73 1.25 9.20 12.65
C PHE A 73 1.62 7.84 13.27
N ASN A 74 2.34 6.99 12.51
CA ASN A 74 2.86 5.70 12.95
C ASN A 74 4.36 5.57 12.64
N PRO A 75 5.16 4.95 13.53
CA PRO A 75 6.59 4.83 13.33
C PRO A 75 6.94 3.99 12.11
N SER A 76 8.06 4.31 11.46
CA SER A 76 8.64 3.51 10.38
C SER A 76 10.13 3.80 10.24
N MET A 77 10.94 2.76 10.27
CA MET A 77 12.37 2.88 9.96
C MET A 77 12.60 3.01 8.45
N ARG A 78 12.13 2.02 7.67
CA ARG A 78 12.39 1.95 6.21
C ARG A 78 11.75 3.08 5.44
N THR A 79 10.47 3.38 5.67
CA THR A 79 9.76 4.45 4.94
C THR A 79 10.40 5.81 5.22
N ARG A 80 10.73 6.09 6.49
CA ARG A 80 11.38 7.33 6.87
C ARG A 80 12.73 7.46 6.17
N THR A 81 13.62 6.48 6.39
CA THR A 81 14.98 6.52 5.83
C THR A 81 14.98 6.62 4.31
N SER A 82 14.11 5.86 3.61
CA SER A 82 14.09 5.85 2.14
C SER A 82 13.54 7.16 1.54
N PHE A 83 12.54 7.79 2.15
CA PHE A 83 12.07 9.11 1.69
C PHE A 83 13.05 10.23 2.01
N GLU A 84 13.60 10.29 3.25
CA GLU A 84 14.59 11.29 3.62
C GLU A 84 15.84 11.20 2.72
N LEU A 85 16.38 9.99 2.56
CA LEU A 85 17.54 9.76 1.71
C LEU A 85 17.22 10.00 0.24
N GLY A 86 16.05 9.59 -0.24
CA GLY A 86 15.60 9.80 -1.61
C GLY A 86 15.51 11.29 -1.97
N ALA A 87 14.91 12.11 -1.10
CA ALA A 87 14.86 13.56 -1.29
C ALA A 87 16.27 14.17 -1.33
N CYS A 88 17.13 13.78 -0.39
CA CYS A 88 18.53 14.24 -0.35
C CYS A 88 19.31 13.86 -1.61
N GLN A 89 19.17 12.62 -2.10
CA GLN A 89 19.85 12.17 -3.32
C GLN A 89 19.36 12.89 -4.59
N LEU A 90 18.18 13.48 -4.58
CA LEU A 90 17.63 14.30 -5.65
C LEU A 90 17.86 15.82 -5.44
N ALA A 91 18.77 16.20 -4.54
CA ALA A 91 19.10 17.58 -4.16
C ALA A 91 17.93 18.35 -3.49
N GLY A 92 16.92 17.63 -2.98
CA GLY A 92 15.79 18.18 -2.24
C GLY A 92 15.96 18.07 -0.72
N LYS A 93 14.96 18.55 0.01
CA LYS A 93 14.93 18.52 1.47
C LYS A 93 13.68 17.79 1.98
N ALA A 94 13.87 16.85 2.91
CA ALA A 94 12.76 16.24 3.65
C ALA A 94 12.64 16.89 5.04
N ILE A 95 11.40 17.16 5.44
CA ILE A 95 11.03 17.64 6.78
C ILE A 95 10.11 16.62 7.38
N VAL A 96 10.55 15.96 8.45
CA VAL A 96 9.78 14.89 9.10
C VAL A 96 9.04 15.43 10.30
N LEU A 97 7.75 15.16 10.36
CA LEU A 97 6.84 15.58 11.43
C LEU A 97 6.09 14.35 11.96
N ALA A 98 5.91 14.29 13.28
CA ALA A 98 5.12 13.25 13.96
C ALA A 98 3.99 13.89 14.78
N PRO A 99 2.82 14.12 14.15
CA PRO A 99 1.68 14.74 14.84
C PRO A 99 1.32 14.01 16.13
N GLY A 100 1.08 14.79 17.20
CA GLY A 100 0.88 14.28 18.56
C GLY A 100 2.16 13.91 19.31
N LYS A 101 3.36 14.22 18.75
CA LYS A 101 4.67 13.98 19.40
C LYS A 101 5.58 15.21 19.32
N ASP A 102 6.05 15.56 18.12
CA ASP A 102 6.91 16.71 17.84
C ASP A 102 6.17 17.85 17.10
N ALA A 103 4.91 17.60 16.73
CA ALA A 103 3.96 18.57 16.22
C ALA A 103 2.61 18.35 16.94
N TRP A 104 1.73 19.35 16.89
CA TRP A 104 0.43 19.28 17.55
C TRP A 104 -0.46 18.14 17.02
N PRO A 105 -1.33 17.55 17.86
CA PRO A 105 -2.34 16.61 17.40
C PRO A 105 -3.36 17.32 16.51
N ILE A 106 -3.79 16.63 15.43
CA ILE A 106 -4.62 17.19 14.37
C ILE A 106 -6.06 16.67 14.48
N GLU A 107 -7.03 17.57 14.39
CA GLU A 107 -8.46 17.27 14.23
C GLU A 107 -8.80 17.07 12.75
N PHE A 108 -9.54 16.01 12.43
CA PHE A 108 -9.93 15.66 11.07
C PHE A 108 -11.43 15.82 10.79
N ASP A 109 -12.27 15.99 11.81
CA ASP A 109 -13.72 16.05 11.68
C ASP A 109 -14.20 17.49 11.45
N VAL A 110 -14.89 17.70 10.33
CA VAL A 110 -15.47 19.00 10.00
C VAL A 110 -16.63 19.34 10.93
N GLY A 111 -16.59 20.53 11.50
CA GLY A 111 -17.63 21.02 12.41
C GLY A 111 -17.42 20.60 13.87
N THR A 112 -16.34 19.94 14.20
CA THR A 112 -15.95 19.67 15.59
C THR A 112 -15.71 20.97 16.34
N VAL A 113 -16.25 21.07 17.56
CA VAL A 113 -15.87 22.12 18.52
C VAL A 113 -14.55 21.69 19.15
N MET A 114 -13.47 22.40 18.81
CA MET A 114 -12.11 22.05 19.23
C MET A 114 -11.79 22.56 20.64
N ASP A 115 -12.53 22.08 21.63
CA ASP A 115 -12.34 22.38 23.06
C ASP A 115 -11.68 21.22 23.84
N GLY A 116 -11.12 20.22 23.10
CA GLY A 116 -10.44 19.05 23.63
C GLY A 116 -8.92 19.13 23.50
N GLU A 117 -8.29 17.98 23.13
CA GLU A 117 -6.84 17.83 23.11
C GLU A 117 -6.17 18.22 21.77
N THR A 118 -6.95 18.41 20.72
CA THR A 118 -6.44 18.76 19.38
C THR A 118 -6.30 20.27 19.24
N GLU A 119 -5.13 20.72 18.77
CA GLU A 119 -4.80 22.15 18.67
C GLU A 119 -4.93 22.69 17.24
N GLU A 120 -4.84 21.82 16.24
CA GLU A 120 -4.88 22.20 14.82
C GLU A 120 -5.94 21.38 14.06
N HIS A 121 -6.61 22.01 13.10
CA HIS A 121 -7.50 21.32 12.20
C HIS A 121 -6.77 21.01 10.88
N ILE A 122 -7.07 19.85 10.27
CA ILE A 122 -6.44 19.39 9.03
C ILE A 122 -6.49 20.40 7.88
N ALA A 123 -7.55 21.21 7.81
CA ALA A 123 -7.71 22.20 6.76
C ALA A 123 -6.62 23.29 6.81
N GLU A 124 -6.25 23.75 8.02
CA GLU A 124 -5.17 24.71 8.22
C GLU A 124 -3.81 24.04 8.05
N VAL A 125 -3.59 22.87 8.66
CA VAL A 125 -2.34 22.12 8.54
C VAL A 125 -1.97 21.87 7.08
N ALA A 126 -2.89 21.31 6.28
CA ALA A 126 -2.62 21.00 4.88
C ALA A 126 -2.38 22.26 4.03
N ARG A 127 -3.15 23.33 4.26
CA ARG A 127 -2.98 24.62 3.54
C ARG A 127 -1.68 25.31 3.89
N VAL A 128 -1.29 25.33 5.16
CA VAL A 128 -0.03 25.93 5.61
C VAL A 128 1.16 25.14 5.08
N LEU A 129 1.17 23.81 5.24
CA LEU A 129 2.23 22.96 4.68
C LEU A 129 2.37 23.16 3.16
N SER A 130 1.26 23.27 2.44
CA SER A 130 1.28 23.53 0.98
C SER A 130 1.90 24.88 0.58
N ARG A 131 2.13 25.80 1.53
CA ARG A 131 2.86 27.06 1.30
C ARG A 131 4.35 26.94 1.60
N TYR A 132 4.75 25.90 2.32
CA TYR A 132 6.13 25.70 2.76
C TYR A 132 6.87 24.65 1.93
N VAL A 133 6.15 23.65 1.40
CA VAL A 133 6.74 22.51 0.71
C VAL A 133 6.08 22.26 -0.64
N ASP A 134 6.75 21.49 -1.49
CA ASP A 134 6.28 21.13 -2.83
C ASP A 134 5.52 19.79 -2.86
N LEU A 135 5.74 18.94 -1.86
CA LEU A 135 5.12 17.62 -1.72
C LEU A 135 4.77 17.34 -0.25
N ILE A 136 3.72 16.54 -0.04
CA ILE A 136 3.34 16.05 1.29
C ILE A 136 3.25 14.53 1.25
N GLY A 137 4.01 13.84 2.11
CA GLY A 137 3.89 12.40 2.34
C GLY A 137 3.15 12.11 3.64
N VAL A 138 2.20 11.17 3.63
CA VAL A 138 1.38 10.82 4.80
C VAL A 138 1.43 9.33 5.08
N ARG A 139 1.75 8.97 6.34
CA ARG A 139 1.67 7.61 6.87
C ARG A 139 0.75 7.60 8.07
N ALA A 140 -0.42 6.97 7.93
CA ALA A 140 -1.44 6.92 8.98
C ALA A 140 -2.18 5.58 8.93
N PHE A 141 -2.02 4.74 9.94
CA PHE A 141 -2.70 3.46 10.03
C PHE A 141 -4.14 3.60 10.49
N PRO A 142 -5.00 2.64 10.16
CA PRO A 142 -6.34 2.54 10.74
C PRO A 142 -6.26 2.47 12.27
N LYS A 143 -7.33 2.88 12.94
CA LYS A 143 -7.43 2.84 14.43
C LYS A 143 -7.70 1.44 14.95
N PHE A 144 -8.06 0.48 14.11
CA PHE A 144 -8.40 -0.92 14.44
C PHE A 144 -9.59 -1.07 15.38
N GLN A 145 -10.53 -0.11 15.37
CA GLN A 145 -11.71 -0.11 16.21
C GLN A 145 -12.98 -0.40 15.42
N ASP A 146 -13.16 0.23 14.26
CA ASP A 146 -14.31 0.07 13.39
C ASP A 146 -13.87 0.13 11.93
N TRP A 147 -14.00 -1.00 11.21
CA TRP A 147 -13.61 -1.07 9.81
C TRP A 147 -14.45 -0.17 8.91
N SER A 148 -15.74 0.03 9.24
CA SER A 148 -16.60 0.92 8.43
C SER A 148 -16.10 2.37 8.42
N VAL A 149 -15.43 2.79 9.49
CA VAL A 149 -14.78 4.10 9.62
C VAL A 149 -13.37 4.08 9.02
N ASP A 150 -12.57 3.10 9.39
CA ASP A 150 -11.17 3.02 8.98
C ASP A 150 -11.02 2.82 7.46
N ARG A 151 -11.97 2.12 6.80
CA ARG A 151 -11.99 1.91 5.35
C ARG A 151 -12.17 3.17 4.52
N GLU A 152 -12.66 4.25 5.12
CA GLU A 152 -12.81 5.55 4.44
C GLU A 152 -11.49 6.31 4.29
N ASP A 153 -10.44 5.83 4.96
CA ASP A 153 -9.06 6.36 4.89
C ASP A 153 -9.00 7.89 5.09
N ARG A 154 -9.74 8.37 6.09
CA ARG A 154 -10.07 9.79 6.31
C ARG A 154 -8.85 10.70 6.38
N VAL A 155 -7.75 10.22 6.96
CA VAL A 155 -6.54 11.03 7.15
C VAL A 155 -5.94 11.42 5.79
N ILE A 156 -5.65 10.44 4.93
CA ILE A 156 -5.04 10.72 3.62
C ILE A 156 -6.00 11.50 2.70
N GLN A 157 -7.30 11.16 2.75
CA GLN A 157 -8.32 11.85 1.96
C GLN A 157 -8.45 13.32 2.39
N ALA A 158 -8.35 13.62 3.68
CA ALA A 158 -8.38 14.99 4.17
C ALA A 158 -7.15 15.79 3.74
N PHE A 159 -5.94 15.19 3.80
CA PHE A 159 -4.75 15.84 3.27
C PHE A 159 -4.89 16.11 1.77
N ALA A 160 -5.32 15.15 0.97
CA ALA A 160 -5.54 15.33 -0.46
C ALA A 160 -6.58 16.44 -0.76
N LYS A 161 -7.65 16.51 0.04
CA LYS A 161 -8.72 17.51 -0.12
C LYS A 161 -8.25 18.95 0.12
N TYR A 162 -7.40 19.17 1.14
CA TYR A 162 -7.04 20.52 1.58
C TYR A 162 -5.67 20.99 1.10
N SER A 163 -4.84 20.12 0.53
CA SER A 163 -3.53 20.46 -0.01
C SER A 163 -3.63 21.12 -1.38
N SER A 164 -2.76 22.10 -1.63
CA SER A 164 -2.51 22.68 -2.95
C SER A 164 -1.19 22.19 -3.59
N VAL A 165 -0.62 21.12 -3.05
CA VAL A 165 0.54 20.38 -3.59
C VAL A 165 0.22 18.88 -3.61
N PRO A 166 0.96 18.08 -4.41
CA PRO A 166 0.75 16.64 -4.45
C PRO A 166 0.91 15.95 -3.09
N VAL A 167 0.02 14.99 -2.82
CA VAL A 167 0.04 14.15 -1.63
C VAL A 167 0.42 12.72 -2.00
N ILE A 168 1.35 12.12 -1.25
CA ILE A 168 1.85 10.77 -1.42
C ILE A 168 1.40 9.90 -0.25
N ASN A 169 0.73 8.79 -0.53
CA ASN A 169 0.42 7.77 0.47
C ASN A 169 1.67 6.94 0.79
N MET A 170 2.24 7.15 1.98
CA MET A 170 3.39 6.39 2.45
C MET A 170 3.02 5.06 3.13
N GLU A 171 1.80 4.88 3.55
CA GLU A 171 1.04 3.71 4.00
C GLU A 171 -0.15 4.14 4.86
N THR A 172 -1.35 3.80 4.44
CA THR A 172 -2.59 3.97 5.20
C THR A 172 -3.35 2.63 5.25
N ILE A 173 -4.46 2.48 4.53
CA ILE A 173 -5.14 1.19 4.27
C ILE A 173 -4.68 0.56 2.94
N THR A 174 -3.82 1.25 2.21
CA THR A 174 -3.01 0.77 1.09
C THR A 174 -1.55 1.20 1.28
N HIS A 175 -0.64 0.61 0.50
CA HIS A 175 0.78 0.95 0.54
C HIS A 175 1.36 1.04 -0.89
N PRO A 176 0.96 2.05 -1.69
CA PRO A 176 1.25 2.09 -3.12
C PRO A 176 2.75 2.12 -3.47
N CYS A 177 3.58 2.77 -2.64
CA CYS A 177 5.04 2.75 -2.84
C CYS A 177 5.64 1.35 -2.63
N GLN A 178 5.04 0.51 -1.75
CA GLN A 178 5.46 -0.88 -1.56
C GLN A 178 5.08 -1.74 -2.77
N GLU A 179 3.89 -1.53 -3.32
CA GLU A 179 3.41 -2.24 -4.51
C GLU A 179 4.38 -2.08 -5.68
N LEU A 180 4.76 -0.83 -6.00
CA LEU A 180 5.68 -0.56 -7.10
C LEU A 180 7.07 -1.14 -6.84
N ALA A 181 7.58 -1.05 -5.60
CA ALA A 181 8.86 -1.64 -5.24
C ALA A 181 8.84 -3.17 -5.36
N HIS A 182 7.71 -3.80 -5.04
CA HIS A 182 7.49 -5.23 -5.21
C HIS A 182 7.52 -5.64 -6.70
N ILE A 183 6.76 -4.94 -7.55
CA ILE A 183 6.79 -5.20 -9.00
C ILE A 183 8.19 -5.00 -9.57
N MET A 184 8.90 -3.95 -9.17
CA MET A 184 10.28 -3.73 -9.59
C MET A 184 11.19 -4.91 -9.19
N ALA A 185 11.04 -5.44 -7.97
CA ALA A 185 11.80 -6.61 -7.53
C ALA A 185 11.44 -7.87 -8.34
N LEU A 186 10.15 -8.12 -8.58
CA LEU A 186 9.73 -9.24 -9.42
C LEU A 186 10.30 -9.14 -10.84
N GLN A 187 10.26 -7.95 -11.44
CA GLN A 187 10.80 -7.72 -12.78
C GLN A 187 12.33 -7.92 -12.87
N GLN A 188 13.06 -7.68 -11.79
CA GLN A 188 14.50 -7.93 -11.72
C GLN A 188 14.85 -9.44 -11.80
N HIS A 189 13.99 -10.28 -11.23
CA HIS A 189 14.23 -11.72 -11.13
C HIS A 189 13.50 -12.56 -12.19
N LEU A 190 12.32 -12.09 -12.67
CA LEU A 190 11.46 -12.85 -13.58
C LEU A 190 11.36 -12.25 -14.99
N GLY A 191 11.99 -11.08 -15.22
CA GLY A 191 11.83 -10.31 -16.45
C GLY A 191 10.67 -9.33 -16.39
N THR A 192 10.60 -8.39 -17.34
CA THR A 192 9.64 -7.28 -17.33
C THR A 192 8.20 -7.71 -17.54
N ASP A 193 7.99 -8.82 -18.27
CA ASP A 193 6.65 -9.40 -18.46
C ASP A 193 6.30 -10.35 -17.30
N LEU A 194 5.32 -9.95 -16.53
CA LEU A 194 4.80 -10.71 -15.39
C LEU A 194 3.44 -11.36 -15.70
N ALA A 195 2.90 -11.19 -16.91
CA ALA A 195 1.61 -11.76 -17.27
C ALA A 195 1.61 -13.28 -17.10
N HIS A 196 0.52 -13.80 -16.52
CA HIS A 196 0.31 -15.22 -16.23
C HIS A 196 1.35 -15.90 -15.31
N ARG A 197 2.25 -15.12 -14.66
CA ARG A 197 3.05 -15.66 -13.55
C ARG A 197 2.12 -16.04 -12.40
N LYS A 198 2.27 -17.23 -11.86
CA LYS A 198 1.47 -17.69 -10.72
C LYS A 198 1.93 -17.01 -9.44
N TYR A 199 1.05 -16.21 -8.86
CA TYR A 199 1.31 -15.39 -7.68
C TYR A 199 0.43 -15.81 -6.52
N VAL A 200 1.03 -16.19 -5.40
CA VAL A 200 0.32 -16.52 -4.16
C VAL A 200 0.47 -15.37 -3.17
N LEU A 201 -0.62 -14.65 -2.91
CA LEU A 201 -0.72 -13.78 -1.74
C LEU A 201 -1.20 -14.62 -0.57
N THR A 202 -0.28 -15.02 0.31
CA THR A 202 -0.62 -15.88 1.44
C THR A 202 -0.76 -15.09 2.74
N TRP A 203 -1.88 -15.29 3.43
CA TRP A 203 -1.97 -14.93 4.83
C TRP A 203 -0.93 -15.73 5.64
N THR A 204 -0.34 -15.11 6.66
CA THR A 204 0.55 -15.77 7.60
C THR A 204 0.20 -15.39 9.03
N TYR A 205 0.41 -16.30 9.96
CA TYR A 205 0.14 -16.06 11.37
C TYR A 205 0.96 -14.87 11.91
N HIS A 206 0.34 -14.13 12.83
CA HIS A 206 1.02 -13.10 13.65
C HIS A 206 0.31 -13.02 15.02
N PRO A 207 1.03 -12.83 16.16
CA PRO A 207 0.41 -12.80 17.48
C PRO A 207 -0.52 -11.61 17.74
N LYS A 208 -0.51 -10.60 16.86
CA LYS A 208 -1.41 -9.43 16.91
C LYS A 208 -2.10 -9.26 15.56
N PRO A 209 -3.35 -8.74 15.53
CA PRO A 209 -3.96 -8.31 14.26
C PRO A 209 -3.13 -7.19 13.64
N LEU A 210 -2.96 -7.23 12.33
CA LEU A 210 -2.21 -6.23 11.58
C LEU A 210 -3.08 -5.58 10.51
N ASN A 211 -2.59 -4.45 9.99
CA ASN A 211 -3.21 -3.71 8.90
C ASN A 211 -3.27 -4.55 7.61
N THR A 212 -4.37 -4.44 6.88
CA THR A 212 -4.58 -5.05 5.56
C THR A 212 -3.84 -4.31 4.44
N ALA A 213 -3.27 -3.14 4.69
CA ALA A 213 -2.72 -2.23 3.68
C ALA A 213 -1.84 -2.91 2.63
N VAL A 214 -0.85 -3.69 3.06
CA VAL A 214 0.07 -4.36 2.13
C VAL A 214 -0.61 -5.51 1.41
N ALA A 215 -1.54 -6.23 2.04
CA ALA A 215 -2.29 -7.30 1.39
C ALA A 215 -3.23 -6.74 0.31
N ASN A 216 -3.95 -5.64 0.62
CA ASN A 216 -4.76 -4.92 -0.36
C ASN A 216 -3.92 -4.50 -1.56
N SER A 217 -2.77 -3.90 -1.30
CA SER A 217 -1.84 -3.39 -2.29
C SER A 217 -1.25 -4.50 -3.16
N ALA A 218 -0.77 -5.59 -2.54
CA ALA A 218 -0.20 -6.72 -3.27
C ALA A 218 -1.24 -7.38 -4.20
N LEU A 219 -2.49 -7.51 -3.74
CA LEU A 219 -3.58 -8.03 -4.55
C LEU A 219 -3.87 -7.13 -5.78
N GLN A 220 -3.94 -5.80 -5.55
CA GLN A 220 -4.22 -4.84 -6.62
C GLN A 220 -3.11 -4.85 -7.67
N ILE A 221 -1.86 -4.75 -7.24
CA ILE A 221 -0.76 -4.58 -8.19
C ILE A 221 -0.47 -5.87 -8.96
N ALA A 222 -0.53 -7.04 -8.34
CA ALA A 222 -0.31 -8.30 -9.02
C ALA A 222 -1.37 -8.55 -10.11
N THR A 223 -2.65 -8.28 -9.82
CA THR A 223 -3.72 -8.38 -10.83
C THR A 223 -3.60 -7.33 -11.91
N ARG A 224 -3.11 -6.11 -11.60
CA ARG A 224 -2.87 -5.05 -12.57
C ARG A 224 -1.74 -5.38 -13.54
N TYR A 225 -0.79 -6.21 -13.11
CA TYR A 225 0.30 -6.73 -13.95
C TYR A 225 -0.06 -8.06 -14.65
N GLY A 226 -1.35 -8.44 -14.68
CA GLY A 226 -1.86 -9.59 -15.42
C GLY A 226 -1.41 -10.94 -14.87
N MET A 227 -1.00 -11.01 -13.59
CA MET A 227 -0.58 -12.26 -12.97
C MET A 227 -1.78 -13.16 -12.65
N ASP A 228 -1.55 -14.47 -12.55
CA ASP A 228 -2.52 -15.43 -12.05
C ASP A 228 -2.45 -15.49 -10.53
N VAL A 229 -3.32 -14.73 -9.87
CA VAL A 229 -3.26 -14.47 -8.42
C VAL A 229 -4.13 -15.46 -7.66
N THR A 230 -3.55 -16.12 -6.66
CA THR A 230 -4.26 -16.86 -5.62
C THR A 230 -4.18 -16.09 -4.30
N LEU A 231 -5.33 -15.61 -3.81
CA LEU A 231 -5.46 -15.10 -2.44
C LEU A 231 -5.68 -16.30 -1.52
N LEU A 232 -4.63 -16.67 -0.78
CA LEU A 232 -4.66 -17.77 0.18
C LEU A 232 -4.84 -17.21 1.60
N CYS A 233 -5.94 -17.56 2.24
CA CYS A 233 -6.22 -17.20 3.63
C CYS A 233 -6.88 -18.38 4.36
N PRO A 234 -6.85 -18.40 5.71
CA PRO A 234 -7.32 -19.58 6.47
C PRO A 234 -8.80 -19.89 6.28
N THR A 235 -9.63 -18.86 6.26
CA THR A 235 -11.09 -18.93 6.18
C THR A 235 -11.63 -17.65 5.55
N ASP A 236 -12.94 -17.61 5.24
CA ASP A 236 -13.60 -16.44 4.65
C ASP A 236 -13.55 -15.18 5.54
N GLU A 237 -13.41 -15.33 6.86
CA GLU A 237 -13.26 -14.19 7.77
C GLU A 237 -11.97 -13.38 7.52
N TYR A 238 -10.96 -14.02 6.92
CA TYR A 238 -9.71 -13.38 6.53
C TYR A 238 -9.69 -12.89 5.09
N LEU A 239 -10.82 -12.85 4.40
CA LEU A 239 -10.89 -12.18 3.10
C LEU A 239 -10.63 -10.68 3.25
N LEU A 240 -10.04 -10.11 2.21
CA LEU A 240 -9.86 -8.66 2.11
C LEU A 240 -11.20 -7.97 1.83
N ASP A 241 -11.27 -6.67 2.10
CA ASP A 241 -12.49 -5.89 1.87
C ASP A 241 -13.03 -6.07 0.45
N PRO A 242 -14.35 -6.23 0.26
CA PRO A 242 -14.97 -6.40 -1.05
C PRO A 242 -14.56 -5.35 -2.08
N ARG A 243 -14.22 -4.12 -1.67
CA ARG A 243 -13.71 -3.06 -2.54
C ARG A 243 -12.41 -3.50 -3.25
N TYR A 244 -11.45 -4.08 -2.51
CA TYR A 244 -10.16 -4.52 -3.08
C TYR A 244 -10.31 -5.78 -3.93
N LEU A 245 -11.22 -6.68 -3.56
CA LEU A 245 -11.57 -7.83 -4.39
C LEU A 245 -12.23 -7.38 -5.70
N ALA A 246 -13.06 -6.34 -5.67
CA ALA A 246 -13.67 -5.76 -6.87
C ALA A 246 -12.62 -5.11 -7.77
N PHE A 247 -11.69 -4.31 -7.23
CA PHE A 247 -10.57 -3.75 -7.98
C PHE A 247 -9.70 -4.84 -8.62
N ALA A 248 -9.40 -5.92 -7.89
CA ALA A 248 -8.63 -7.04 -8.43
C ALA A 248 -9.36 -7.72 -9.60
N ARG A 249 -10.69 -7.95 -9.51
CA ARG A 249 -11.49 -8.50 -10.62
C ARG A 249 -11.52 -7.56 -11.83
N GLN A 250 -11.64 -6.25 -11.60
CA GLN A 250 -11.56 -5.25 -12.65
C GLN A 250 -10.18 -5.28 -13.34
N ASN A 251 -9.10 -5.30 -12.55
CA ASN A 251 -7.74 -5.39 -13.08
C ASN A 251 -7.54 -6.63 -13.94
N VAL A 252 -8.06 -7.80 -13.51
CA VAL A 252 -8.03 -9.04 -14.30
C VAL A 252 -8.79 -8.87 -15.61
N ALA A 253 -9.96 -8.25 -15.60
CA ALA A 253 -10.74 -8.01 -16.82
C ALA A 253 -10.03 -7.09 -17.80
N GLU A 254 -9.27 -6.10 -17.31
CA GLU A 254 -8.55 -5.10 -18.10
C GLU A 254 -7.18 -5.60 -18.60
N ASN A 255 -6.46 -6.39 -17.79
CA ASN A 255 -5.04 -6.71 -18.02
C ASN A 255 -4.77 -8.21 -18.25
N GLY A 256 -5.79 -9.07 -18.19
CA GLY A 256 -5.61 -10.52 -18.21
C GLY A 256 -5.21 -11.09 -16.85
N GLY A 257 -4.77 -12.36 -16.86
CA GLY A 257 -4.51 -13.10 -15.65
C GLY A 257 -5.79 -13.64 -14.99
N SER A 258 -5.69 -13.99 -13.71
CA SER A 258 -6.82 -14.57 -12.97
C SER A 258 -6.79 -14.18 -11.49
N LEU A 259 -7.94 -14.31 -10.81
CA LEU A 259 -8.05 -14.19 -9.35
C LEU A 259 -8.79 -15.42 -8.80
N THR A 260 -8.09 -16.21 -7.99
CA THR A 260 -8.63 -17.35 -7.25
C THR A 260 -8.55 -17.08 -5.75
N ILE A 261 -9.59 -17.44 -5.01
CA ILE A 261 -9.57 -17.47 -3.53
C ILE A 261 -9.40 -18.92 -3.11
N SER A 262 -8.49 -19.19 -2.19
CA SER A 262 -8.20 -20.54 -1.70
C SER A 262 -8.00 -20.56 -0.19
N HIS A 263 -8.38 -21.69 0.44
CA HIS A 263 -8.08 -22.02 1.83
C HIS A 263 -7.15 -23.25 1.92
N ASP A 264 -6.82 -23.84 0.76
CA ASP A 264 -5.93 -24.99 0.65
C ASP A 264 -4.51 -24.57 0.30
N ILE A 265 -3.62 -24.77 1.27
CA ILE A 265 -2.20 -24.37 1.17
C ILE A 265 -1.53 -25.14 0.04
N GLU A 266 -1.74 -26.47 -0.06
CA GLU A 266 -1.02 -27.30 -1.03
C GLU A 266 -1.38 -26.89 -2.46
N SER A 267 -2.66 -26.76 -2.76
CA SER A 267 -3.12 -26.37 -4.09
C SER A 267 -2.67 -24.95 -4.47
N ALA A 268 -2.67 -24.01 -3.51
CA ALA A 268 -2.25 -22.63 -3.73
C ALA A 268 -0.75 -22.53 -4.06
N TYR A 269 0.11 -23.24 -3.34
CA TYR A 269 1.55 -23.18 -3.55
C TYR A 269 2.02 -23.96 -4.78
N ARG A 270 1.25 -24.99 -5.22
CA ARG A 270 1.66 -25.87 -6.32
C ARG A 270 1.94 -25.13 -7.61
N GLY A 271 3.22 -25.14 -8.00
CA GLY A 271 3.70 -24.49 -9.22
C GLY A 271 3.66 -22.97 -9.20
N ALA A 272 3.58 -22.33 -8.03
CA ALA A 272 3.66 -20.87 -7.90
C ALA A 272 5.06 -20.35 -8.32
N ASP A 273 5.10 -19.22 -9.03
CA ASP A 273 6.33 -18.51 -9.37
C ASP A 273 6.71 -17.50 -8.28
N VAL A 274 5.72 -17.00 -7.51
CA VAL A 274 5.89 -16.01 -6.45
C VAL A 274 5.03 -16.37 -5.24
N VAL A 275 5.61 -16.33 -4.05
CA VAL A 275 4.92 -16.39 -2.77
C VAL A 275 5.15 -15.09 -2.01
N TYR A 276 4.10 -14.29 -1.87
CA TYR A 276 4.12 -13.06 -1.10
C TYR A 276 3.39 -13.23 0.22
N ALA A 277 4.13 -13.17 1.32
CA ALA A 277 3.60 -13.42 2.64
C ALA A 277 3.18 -12.14 3.35
N LYS A 278 1.99 -12.13 3.95
CA LYS A 278 1.52 -11.03 4.79
C LYS A 278 0.56 -11.51 5.86
N SER A 279 0.60 -10.89 7.03
CA SER A 279 -0.40 -11.09 8.08
C SER A 279 -1.37 -9.92 8.12
N TRP A 280 -2.64 -10.18 8.35
CA TRP A 280 -3.66 -9.15 8.62
C TRP A 280 -4.73 -9.70 9.55
N GLY A 281 -5.46 -8.79 10.23
CA GLY A 281 -6.58 -9.14 11.08
C GLY A 281 -7.84 -9.41 10.27
N ALA A 282 -8.70 -10.28 10.77
CA ALA A 282 -9.98 -10.60 10.16
C ALA A 282 -10.97 -9.42 10.26
N LEU A 283 -11.46 -8.93 9.12
CA LEU A 283 -12.33 -7.74 9.06
C LEU A 283 -13.63 -7.87 9.87
N PRO A 284 -14.32 -9.03 9.91
CA PRO A 284 -15.52 -9.19 10.72
C PRO A 284 -15.32 -8.99 12.23
N TYR A 285 -14.07 -9.09 12.69
CA TYR A 285 -13.69 -8.95 14.09
C TYR A 285 -13.04 -7.60 14.42
N PHE A 286 -13.07 -6.65 13.51
CA PHE A 286 -12.47 -5.34 13.74
C PHE A 286 -13.02 -4.69 15.02
N GLY A 287 -12.11 -4.27 15.92
CA GLY A 287 -12.44 -3.78 17.27
C GLY A 287 -12.74 -4.88 18.31
N ARG A 288 -12.89 -6.14 17.89
CA ARG A 288 -13.20 -7.29 18.78
C ARG A 288 -12.07 -8.34 18.73
N TRP A 289 -10.84 -7.88 18.89
CA TRP A 289 -9.63 -8.69 18.68
C TRP A 289 -9.45 -9.84 19.67
N ASP A 290 -10.09 -9.76 20.86
CA ASP A 290 -10.11 -10.86 21.82
C ASP A 290 -10.93 -12.06 21.30
N GLN A 291 -11.99 -11.80 20.52
CA GLN A 291 -12.78 -12.84 19.86
C GLN A 291 -12.06 -13.43 18.65
N GLU A 292 -11.29 -12.63 17.93
CA GLU A 292 -10.50 -13.06 16.76
C GLU A 292 -9.27 -13.88 17.17
N LYS A 293 -8.68 -13.59 18.32
CA LYS A 293 -7.41 -14.19 18.77
C LYS A 293 -7.42 -15.74 18.76
N PRO A 294 -8.41 -16.45 19.35
CA PRO A 294 -8.41 -17.92 19.31
C PRO A 294 -8.56 -18.47 17.87
N ILE A 295 -9.30 -17.79 16.99
CA ILE A 295 -9.43 -18.17 15.58
C ILE A 295 -8.07 -18.03 14.91
N ARG A 296 -7.40 -16.91 15.03
CA ARG A 296 -6.06 -16.67 14.49
C ARG A 296 -5.03 -17.68 15.03
N ASP A 297 -5.07 -17.96 16.32
CA ASP A 297 -4.13 -18.89 16.97
C ASP A 297 -4.28 -20.35 16.47
N ALA A 298 -5.46 -20.73 15.98
CA ALA A 298 -5.68 -22.04 15.36
C ALA A 298 -4.95 -22.19 14.01
N HIS A 299 -4.56 -21.09 13.36
CA HIS A 299 -3.96 -21.08 12.04
C HIS A 299 -2.44 -20.81 12.04
N ARG A 300 -1.73 -21.20 13.12
CA ARG A 300 -0.26 -21.06 13.23
C ARG A 300 0.51 -21.81 12.15
N HIS A 301 -0.09 -22.83 11.53
CA HIS A 301 0.49 -23.61 10.44
C HIS A 301 0.60 -22.81 9.13
N PHE A 302 -0.03 -21.62 9.04
CA PHE A 302 0.19 -20.65 7.95
C PHE A 302 1.51 -19.90 8.16
N ILE A 303 2.61 -20.62 8.21
CA ILE A 303 3.99 -20.14 8.12
C ILE A 303 4.53 -20.53 6.74
N VAL A 304 5.34 -19.69 6.10
CA VAL A 304 6.06 -20.09 4.90
C VAL A 304 7.33 -20.83 5.32
N ASP A 305 7.40 -22.10 4.96
CA ASP A 305 8.52 -22.98 5.27
C ASP A 305 9.04 -23.68 4.00
N GLU A 306 10.14 -24.41 4.14
CA GLU A 306 10.82 -25.10 3.04
C GLU A 306 9.91 -26.14 2.37
N ALA A 307 9.06 -26.83 3.16
CA ALA A 307 8.14 -27.84 2.63
C ALA A 307 7.10 -27.20 1.69
N LYS A 308 6.57 -26.01 2.05
CA LYS A 308 5.65 -25.28 1.19
C LYS A 308 6.36 -24.67 -0.02
N MET A 309 7.56 -24.12 0.16
CA MET A 309 8.34 -23.58 -0.96
C MET A 309 8.74 -24.68 -1.96
N ALA A 310 8.95 -25.90 -1.52
CA ALA A 310 9.23 -27.05 -2.41
C ALA A 310 8.05 -27.42 -3.33
N LEU A 311 6.82 -26.98 -3.03
CA LEU A 311 5.66 -27.16 -3.90
C LEU A 311 5.64 -26.17 -5.09
N THR A 312 6.39 -25.11 -5.01
CA THR A 312 6.41 -24.04 -6.01
C THR A 312 7.23 -24.41 -7.25
N ASN A 313 7.18 -23.60 -8.28
CA ASN A 313 8.02 -23.73 -9.48
C ASN A 313 9.36 -23.00 -9.27
N ASN A 314 10.18 -23.43 -8.30
CA ASN A 314 11.34 -22.68 -7.82
C ASN A 314 10.99 -21.22 -7.50
N GLY A 315 9.82 -21.03 -6.88
CA GLY A 315 9.19 -19.73 -6.70
C GLY A 315 9.99 -18.77 -5.81
N LEU A 316 9.92 -17.49 -6.13
CA LEU A 316 10.48 -16.43 -5.30
C LEU A 316 9.63 -16.24 -4.05
N PHE A 317 10.29 -15.95 -2.94
CA PHE A 317 9.63 -15.52 -1.69
C PHE A 317 9.86 -14.03 -1.46
N SER A 318 8.80 -13.28 -1.10
CA SER A 318 8.94 -11.89 -0.68
C SER A 318 8.01 -11.52 0.48
N HIS A 319 8.37 -10.44 1.15
CA HIS A 319 7.64 -9.83 2.27
C HIS A 319 8.06 -8.37 2.44
N CYS A 320 7.11 -7.49 2.70
CA CYS A 320 7.36 -6.04 2.87
C CYS A 320 8.27 -5.66 4.06
N LEU A 321 8.61 -6.59 4.93
CA LEU A 321 9.29 -6.34 6.20
C LEU A 321 8.55 -5.29 7.09
N PRO A 322 8.68 -5.33 8.43
CA PRO A 322 9.44 -6.31 9.21
C PRO A 322 8.76 -7.69 9.22
N LEU A 323 9.57 -8.74 9.22
CA LEU A 323 9.11 -10.12 9.32
C LEU A 323 9.54 -10.73 10.67
N ARG A 324 8.64 -11.49 11.28
CA ARG A 324 8.97 -12.31 12.44
C ARG A 324 9.43 -13.68 11.96
N ARG A 325 10.73 -13.94 12.04
CA ARG A 325 11.33 -15.24 11.68
C ARG A 325 10.74 -16.37 12.52
N ASN A 326 10.54 -17.52 11.89
CA ASN A 326 9.95 -18.73 12.48
C ASN A 326 8.52 -18.55 13.02
N VAL A 327 7.86 -17.47 12.58
CA VAL A 327 6.44 -17.18 12.83
C VAL A 327 5.72 -16.96 11.51
N LYS A 328 6.26 -16.13 10.62
CA LYS A 328 5.70 -15.85 9.29
C LYS A 328 6.42 -16.65 8.19
N ALA A 329 7.72 -16.71 8.28
CA ALA A 329 8.58 -17.53 7.43
C ALA A 329 9.72 -18.11 8.26
N SER A 330 10.19 -19.30 7.89
CA SER A 330 11.33 -19.95 8.53
C SER A 330 12.63 -19.20 8.24
N ASP A 331 13.65 -19.43 9.08
CA ASP A 331 14.99 -18.90 8.84
C ASP A 331 15.53 -19.38 7.49
N ALA A 332 15.34 -20.63 7.14
CA ALA A 332 15.82 -21.22 5.91
C ALA A 332 15.19 -20.55 4.67
N VAL A 333 13.89 -20.20 4.70
CA VAL A 333 13.22 -19.46 3.62
C VAL A 333 13.77 -18.04 3.54
N MET A 334 13.95 -17.36 4.69
CA MET A 334 14.44 -15.99 4.73
C MET A 334 15.89 -15.84 4.26
N ASP A 335 16.71 -16.84 4.50
CA ASP A 335 18.13 -16.84 4.15
C ASP A 335 18.42 -17.56 2.81
N SER A 336 17.37 -18.02 2.12
CA SER A 336 17.47 -18.68 0.84
C SER A 336 17.74 -17.68 -0.31
N PRO A 337 18.38 -18.10 -1.40
CA PRO A 337 18.53 -17.28 -2.61
C PRO A 337 17.20 -16.91 -3.29
N ALA A 338 16.12 -17.62 -2.97
CA ALA A 338 14.78 -17.31 -3.47
C ALA A 338 14.11 -16.15 -2.75
N CYS A 339 14.66 -15.70 -1.60
CA CYS A 339 14.11 -14.58 -0.83
C CYS A 339 14.58 -13.24 -1.40
N ILE A 340 13.64 -12.51 -2.03
CA ILE A 340 13.89 -11.19 -2.62
C ILE A 340 13.37 -10.03 -1.75
N ALA A 341 13.09 -10.26 -0.46
CA ALA A 341 12.53 -9.24 0.44
C ALA A 341 13.47 -8.04 0.65
N ILE A 342 14.79 -8.25 0.54
CA ILE A 342 15.79 -7.17 0.64
C ILE A 342 15.81 -6.35 -0.63
N ASP A 343 15.73 -6.98 -1.82
CA ASP A 343 15.66 -6.28 -3.10
C ASP A 343 14.39 -5.42 -3.18
N GLU A 344 13.25 -5.96 -2.72
CA GLU A 344 12.00 -5.20 -2.60
C GLU A 344 12.17 -4.00 -1.66
N ALA A 345 12.84 -4.18 -0.52
CA ALA A 345 13.10 -3.08 0.41
C ALA A 345 14.03 -2.02 -0.16
N GLU A 346 15.07 -2.41 -0.91
CA GLU A 346 15.97 -1.48 -1.63
C GLU A 346 15.18 -0.68 -2.67
N ASN A 347 14.36 -1.34 -3.48
CA ASN A 347 13.59 -0.70 -4.55
C ASN A 347 12.63 0.39 -4.04
N ARG A 348 12.24 0.35 -2.75
CA ARG A 348 11.49 1.44 -2.12
C ARG A 348 12.16 2.80 -2.28
N LEU A 349 13.49 2.86 -2.11
CA LEU A 349 14.25 4.10 -2.29
C LEU A 349 14.13 4.62 -3.72
N HIS A 350 14.28 3.74 -4.71
CA HIS A 350 14.30 4.13 -6.11
C HIS A 350 12.92 4.54 -6.64
N VAL A 351 11.89 3.77 -6.29
CA VAL A 351 10.50 4.08 -6.62
C VAL A 351 10.04 5.40 -6.00
N GLN A 352 10.41 5.65 -4.74
CA GLN A 352 10.08 6.90 -4.07
C GLN A 352 10.78 8.11 -4.70
N LYS A 353 12.03 7.95 -5.16
CA LYS A 353 12.71 8.98 -5.95
C LYS A 353 11.96 9.30 -7.24
N ALA A 354 11.61 8.26 -8.01
CA ALA A 354 10.84 8.43 -9.24
C ALA A 354 9.52 9.15 -9.00
N LEU A 355 8.80 8.74 -7.97
CA LEU A 355 7.51 9.34 -7.61
C LEU A 355 7.65 10.80 -7.18
N MET A 356 8.64 11.12 -6.34
CA MET A 356 8.89 12.50 -5.92
C MET A 356 9.31 13.39 -7.11
N ALA A 357 10.14 12.87 -8.00
CA ALA A 357 10.56 13.60 -9.21
C ALA A 357 9.39 13.86 -10.17
N GLU A 358 8.52 12.86 -10.39
CA GLU A 358 7.34 12.98 -11.26
C GLU A 358 6.32 13.99 -10.71
N LEU A 359 6.05 13.95 -9.40
CA LEU A 359 5.02 14.79 -8.79
C LEU A 359 5.50 16.22 -8.51
N ALA A 360 6.80 16.45 -8.42
CA ALA A 360 7.38 17.76 -8.21
C ALA A 360 7.77 18.48 -9.52
N ALA A 361 7.58 17.86 -10.68
CA ALA A 361 7.89 18.42 -12.00
C ALA A 361 6.89 19.57 -12.43
#